data_5d96b2f393f2d2b9ef95859559aedac8
#
_entry.id   5d96b2f393f2d2b9ef95859559aedac8
#
_cell.length_a   1.000
_cell.length_b   1.000
_cell.length_c   1.000
_cell.angle_alpha   90.00
_cell.angle_beta   90.00
_cell.angle_gamma   90.00
#
_symmetry.space_group_name_H-M   'P 1'
#
loop_
_entity.id
_entity.type
_entity.pdbx_description
1 polymer ?
#
loop_
_entity_poly.entity_id
_entity_poly.type
_entity_poly.pdbx_seq_one_letter_code
_entity_poly.pdbx_strand_id
1 'polypeptide(L)'
;MEFIFAFWNCAISPPGIKEMRAPANMADAVEVIVDLFTSKKIMFLALCEVNKDSFNHISSELGKLGLSLSAQFLPDRTLTGAEFDVGYIYESGEISVIQGMAHTARLGASIVKVAQQLIIVINGDASSVINIFVSHWPSQLRKIADDFRDECSKGLRRYIERFIEGGQLVILMGDYNDEPYSQSLFKNIRATNDRALVLSEPNFWLYNPYWKALAARMPFTIDEQQHDFGTCYSKSGNRNHWSTFDQIIFSGHFLHCGPWYLKESSTGVVLTDKLRVAIMDSKHYFDHMPVIGCICKREVKNVSV
;
A
#
# COMPACT_ATOMS: atom_id res chain seq x y z
N MET A 1 2.24 -18.17 12.98
CA MET A 1 2.60 -16.73 13.03
C MET A 1 2.00 -16.04 11.82
N GLU A 2 1.36 -14.89 12.02
CA GLU A 2 0.82 -14.05 10.94
C GLU A 2 1.57 -12.72 10.93
N PHE A 3 1.82 -12.15 9.74
CA PHE A 3 2.28 -10.78 9.57
C PHE A 3 1.21 -10.03 8.81
N ILE A 4 0.60 -9.05 9.47
CA ILE A 4 -0.48 -8.23 8.95
C ILE A 4 0.06 -6.81 8.75
N PHE A 5 -0.16 -6.24 7.59
CA PHE A 5 0.38 -4.94 7.22
C PHE A 5 -0.62 -4.17 6.37
N ALA A 6 -0.49 -2.84 6.35
CA ALA A 6 -1.41 -1.97 5.66
C ALA A 6 -0.68 -0.87 4.88
N PHE A 7 -1.37 -0.32 3.90
CA PHE A 7 -1.06 0.92 3.22
C PHE A 7 -2.28 1.84 3.24
N TRP A 8 -2.06 3.14 3.40
CA TRP A 8 -3.12 4.13 3.33
C TRP A 8 -2.63 5.47 2.77
N ASN A 9 -3.29 5.94 1.71
CA ASN A 9 -3.24 7.34 1.31
C ASN A 9 -4.19 8.10 2.24
N CYS A 10 -3.64 8.86 3.19
CA CYS A 10 -4.45 9.51 4.23
C CYS A 10 -4.88 10.94 3.88
N ALA A 11 -4.50 11.45 2.70
CA ALA A 11 -4.86 12.77 2.17
C ALA A 11 -4.65 13.95 3.14
N ILE A 12 -3.73 13.81 4.11
CA ILE A 12 -3.46 14.86 5.11
C ILE A 12 -2.68 16.01 4.49
N SER A 13 -1.72 15.71 3.64
CA SER A 13 -0.88 16.71 2.97
C SER A 13 -0.68 16.31 1.52
N PRO A 14 -1.73 16.39 0.68
CA PRO A 14 -1.61 16.06 -0.73
C PRO A 14 -0.60 16.97 -1.44
N PRO A 15 0.00 16.54 -2.55
CA PRO A 15 0.99 17.30 -3.28
C PRO A 15 0.52 18.72 -3.61
N GLY A 16 1.32 19.72 -3.23
CA GLY A 16 1.00 21.14 -3.40
C GLY A 16 0.47 21.85 -2.14
N ILE A 17 0.05 21.12 -1.11
CA ILE A 17 -0.28 21.67 0.21
C ILE A 17 0.99 21.63 1.08
N LYS A 18 1.54 22.79 1.38
CA LYS A 18 2.76 22.91 2.19
C LYS A 18 2.48 23.03 3.69
N GLU A 19 1.30 23.52 4.04
CA GLU A 19 0.93 23.77 5.42
C GLU A 19 0.37 22.49 6.08
N MET A 20 0.72 22.32 7.36
CA MET A 20 0.13 21.27 8.18
C MET A 20 -1.37 21.54 8.37
N ARG A 21 -2.21 20.50 8.24
CA ARG A 21 -3.61 20.61 8.66
C ARG A 21 -3.70 20.91 10.15
N ALA A 22 -4.75 21.67 10.54
CA ALA A 22 -5.00 21.90 11.96
C ALA A 22 -5.13 20.55 12.71
N PRO A 23 -4.59 20.43 13.94
CA PRO A 23 -4.61 19.18 14.71
C PRO A 23 -6.00 18.57 14.84
N ALA A 24 -7.05 19.40 15.00
CA ALA A 24 -8.45 18.93 15.05
C ALA A 24 -8.89 18.19 13.77
N ASN A 25 -8.33 18.56 12.61
CA ASN A 25 -8.63 17.92 11.34
C ASN A 25 -7.81 16.61 11.12
N MET A 26 -6.85 16.31 11.98
CA MET A 26 -6.06 15.08 11.92
C MET A 26 -6.53 14.02 12.91
N ALA A 27 -7.45 14.35 13.83
CA ALA A 27 -7.95 13.43 14.85
C ALA A 27 -8.58 12.17 14.21
N ASP A 28 -9.33 12.34 13.14
CA ASP A 28 -9.94 11.21 12.42
C ASP A 28 -8.90 10.27 11.82
N ALA A 29 -7.78 10.82 11.31
CA ALA A 29 -6.69 9.99 10.81
C ALA A 29 -6.00 9.20 11.93
N VAL A 30 -5.76 9.83 13.08
CA VAL A 30 -5.22 9.14 14.27
C VAL A 30 -6.14 8.00 14.69
N GLU A 31 -7.46 8.23 14.73
CA GLU A 31 -8.44 7.20 15.09
C GLU A 31 -8.42 6.01 14.12
N VAL A 32 -8.36 6.26 12.81
CA VAL A 32 -8.22 5.19 11.80
C VAL A 32 -6.94 4.40 12.02
N ILE A 33 -5.80 5.06 12.29
CA ILE A 33 -4.53 4.40 12.55
C ILE A 33 -4.61 3.54 13.83
N VAL A 34 -5.20 4.08 14.89
CA VAL A 34 -5.42 3.32 16.14
C VAL A 34 -6.25 2.06 15.87
N ASP A 35 -7.36 2.17 15.12
CA ASP A 35 -8.19 1.00 14.78
C ASP A 35 -7.41 -0.04 13.98
N LEU A 36 -6.58 0.38 13.04
CA LEU A 36 -5.72 -0.53 12.28
C LEU A 36 -4.79 -1.34 13.20
N PHE A 37 -4.12 -0.71 14.16
CA PHE A 37 -3.22 -1.41 15.06
C PHE A 37 -3.95 -2.21 16.15
N THR A 38 -5.04 -1.68 16.71
CA THR A 38 -5.72 -2.31 17.85
C THR A 38 -6.75 -3.34 17.43
N SER A 39 -7.58 -3.07 16.43
CA SER A 39 -8.68 -3.96 16.00
C SER A 39 -8.25 -4.87 14.85
N LYS A 40 -7.53 -4.34 13.84
CA LYS A 40 -7.05 -5.14 12.71
C LYS A 40 -5.73 -5.84 12.98
N LYS A 41 -5.04 -5.50 14.10
CA LYS A 41 -3.80 -6.13 14.54
C LYS A 41 -2.68 -6.06 13.49
N ILE A 42 -2.61 -4.95 12.75
CA ILE A 42 -1.48 -4.75 11.85
C ILE A 42 -0.19 -4.53 12.63
N MET A 43 0.94 -4.97 12.07
CA MET A 43 2.27 -4.76 12.63
C MET A 43 3.05 -3.67 11.87
N PHE A 44 2.59 -3.32 10.68
CA PHE A 44 3.22 -2.32 9.82
C PHE A 44 2.15 -1.53 9.04
N LEU A 45 2.33 -0.20 8.97
CA LEU A 45 1.53 0.73 8.18
C LEU A 45 2.44 1.65 7.40
N ALA A 46 2.27 1.69 6.07
CA ALA A 46 2.82 2.75 5.24
C ALA A 46 1.73 3.79 4.95
N LEU A 47 2.11 5.07 5.04
CA LEU A 47 1.25 6.23 4.78
C LEU A 47 1.83 7.03 3.62
N CYS A 48 0.99 7.54 2.73
CA CYS A 48 1.36 8.60 1.80
C CYS A 48 0.44 9.82 1.93
N GLU A 49 0.78 10.90 1.21
CA GLU A 49 0.18 12.22 1.37
C GLU A 49 0.29 12.77 2.80
N VAL A 50 1.45 12.54 3.41
CA VAL A 50 1.83 13.14 4.69
C VAL A 50 3.07 14.02 4.50
N ASN A 51 3.12 15.19 5.12
CA ASN A 51 4.34 15.95 5.28
C ASN A 51 4.98 15.64 6.65
N LYS A 52 6.21 16.10 6.85
CA LYS A 52 6.96 15.84 8.08
C LYS A 52 6.24 16.30 9.35
N ASP A 53 5.63 17.48 9.32
CA ASP A 53 4.99 18.07 10.50
C ASP A 53 3.71 17.33 10.86
N SER A 54 2.88 17.00 9.87
CA SER A 54 1.67 16.19 10.05
C SER A 54 2.01 14.80 10.55
N PHE A 55 3.05 14.17 10.01
CA PHE A 55 3.49 12.85 10.45
C PHE A 55 4.02 12.86 11.89
N ASN A 56 4.81 13.87 12.26
CA ASN A 56 5.30 14.03 13.63
C ASN A 56 4.14 14.25 14.62
N HIS A 57 3.11 15.01 14.22
CA HIS A 57 1.92 15.19 15.04
C HIS A 57 1.20 13.86 15.27
N ILE A 58 0.93 13.09 14.21
CA ILE A 58 0.32 11.74 14.31
C ILE A 58 1.13 10.85 15.24
N SER A 59 2.45 10.78 15.05
CA SER A 59 3.34 9.97 15.88
C SER A 59 3.27 10.38 17.36
N SER A 60 3.20 11.67 17.65
CA SER A 60 3.05 12.21 19.01
C SER A 60 1.72 11.80 19.64
N GLU A 61 0.60 11.88 18.88
CA GLU A 61 -0.73 11.49 19.38
C GLU A 61 -0.79 9.99 19.70
N LEU A 62 -0.22 9.13 18.83
CA LEU A 62 -0.14 7.69 19.06
C LEU A 62 0.66 7.37 20.33
N GLY A 63 1.77 8.09 20.58
CA GLY A 63 2.56 7.98 21.80
C GLY A 63 1.77 8.34 23.06
N LYS A 64 0.94 9.39 23.01
CA LYS A 64 0.05 9.77 24.13
C LYS A 64 -1.00 8.70 24.49
N LEU A 65 -1.41 7.93 23.50
CA LEU A 65 -2.35 6.82 23.69
C LEU A 65 -1.70 5.55 24.25
N GLY A 66 -0.40 5.60 24.57
CA GLY A 66 0.35 4.47 25.14
C GLY A 66 0.63 3.33 24.18
N LEU A 67 0.50 3.56 22.88
CA LEU A 67 0.85 2.59 21.85
C LEU A 67 2.37 2.54 21.67
N SER A 68 2.97 1.35 21.86
CA SER A 68 4.42 1.14 21.73
C SER A 68 4.81 0.96 20.26
N LEU A 69 4.60 2.01 19.47
CA LEU A 69 4.86 2.03 18.04
C LEU A 69 6.11 2.84 17.71
N SER A 70 6.88 2.37 16.76
CA SER A 70 7.95 3.14 16.12
C SER A 70 7.42 3.79 14.85
N ALA A 71 7.81 5.04 14.61
CA ALA A 71 7.37 5.81 13.47
C ALA A 71 8.55 6.50 12.79
N GLN A 72 8.60 6.47 11.48
CA GLN A 72 9.64 7.13 10.69
C GLN A 72 9.04 7.78 9.45
N PHE A 73 9.30 9.07 9.29
CA PHE A 73 9.06 9.80 8.05
C PHE A 73 10.28 9.62 7.14
N LEU A 74 10.07 9.51 5.85
CA LEU A 74 11.12 9.33 4.85
C LEU A 74 11.49 10.70 4.22
N PRO A 75 12.40 11.47 4.84
CA PRO A 75 12.74 12.82 4.38
C PRO A 75 13.74 12.81 3.23
N ASP A 76 14.20 11.62 2.81
CA ASP A 76 15.31 11.54 1.88
C ASP A 76 14.97 12.15 0.54
N ARG A 77 15.57 13.29 0.28
CA ARG A 77 15.73 13.79 -1.06
C ARG A 77 16.57 12.76 -1.81
N THR A 78 16.02 12.21 -2.86
CA THR A 78 16.85 11.46 -3.80
C THR A 78 17.98 12.39 -4.29
N LEU A 79 19.08 11.84 -4.77
CA LEU A 79 20.16 12.62 -5.41
C LEU A 79 19.66 13.58 -6.50
N THR A 80 18.43 13.41 -6.92
CA THR A 80 17.73 14.14 -7.96
C THR A 80 16.80 15.24 -7.41
N GLY A 81 16.68 15.38 -6.09
CA GLY A 81 15.83 16.36 -5.43
C GLY A 81 14.34 15.96 -5.32
N ALA A 82 13.94 14.76 -5.76
CA ALA A 82 12.57 14.28 -5.56
C ALA A 82 12.39 13.89 -4.08
N GLU A 83 11.36 14.42 -3.42
CA GLU A 83 10.98 14.06 -2.06
C GLU A 83 9.88 13.01 -2.09
N PHE A 84 9.99 11.99 -1.24
CA PHE A 84 8.91 11.06 -0.98
C PHE A 84 8.00 11.63 0.12
N ASP A 85 6.71 11.55 -0.09
CA ASP A 85 5.67 11.93 0.85
C ASP A 85 5.16 10.70 1.62
N VAL A 86 6.08 9.82 1.98
CA VAL A 86 5.80 8.53 2.62
C VAL A 86 6.34 8.51 4.03
N GLY A 87 5.53 8.05 4.96
CA GLY A 87 5.94 7.68 6.31
C GLY A 87 5.55 6.25 6.62
N TYR A 88 6.13 5.66 7.65
CA TYR A 88 5.70 4.35 8.13
C TYR A 88 5.71 4.25 9.65
N ILE A 89 4.81 3.41 10.17
CA ILE A 89 4.59 3.16 11.59
C ILE A 89 4.58 1.64 11.78
N TYR A 90 5.22 1.13 12.85
CA TYR A 90 5.30 -0.30 13.06
C TYR A 90 5.47 -0.70 14.52
N GLU A 91 5.11 -1.93 14.85
CA GLU A 91 5.33 -2.55 16.15
C GLU A 91 6.77 -3.06 16.27
N SER A 92 7.64 -2.30 16.91
CA SER A 92 9.07 -2.63 17.01
C SER A 92 9.36 -3.87 17.88
N GLY A 93 8.42 -4.29 18.70
CA GLY A 93 8.48 -5.58 19.43
C GLY A 93 8.34 -6.79 18.50
N GLU A 94 7.62 -6.65 17.38
CA GLU A 94 7.26 -7.73 16.47
C GLU A 94 8.13 -7.76 15.22
N ILE A 95 8.52 -6.59 14.71
CA ILE A 95 9.28 -6.47 13.47
C ILE A 95 10.41 -5.43 13.57
N SER A 96 11.41 -5.60 12.73
CA SER A 96 12.43 -4.59 12.46
C SER A 96 12.28 -4.09 11.02
N VAL A 97 12.38 -2.78 10.81
CA VAL A 97 12.28 -2.14 9.50
C VAL A 97 13.61 -1.48 9.15
N ILE A 98 14.19 -1.86 8.02
CA ILE A 98 15.41 -1.28 7.50
C ILE A 98 15.05 -0.49 6.24
N GLN A 99 15.40 0.78 6.22
CA GLN A 99 15.20 1.62 5.04
C GLN A 99 16.20 1.21 3.95
N GLY A 100 15.65 0.87 2.78
CA GLY A 100 16.38 0.60 1.56
C GLY A 100 16.47 1.85 0.67
N MET A 101 16.67 1.62 -0.62
CA MET A 101 16.83 2.68 -1.61
C MET A 101 15.50 3.35 -2.00
N ALA A 102 15.55 4.66 -2.22
CA ALA A 102 14.51 5.39 -2.93
C ALA A 102 14.75 5.26 -4.45
N HIS A 103 13.75 4.73 -5.15
CA HIS A 103 13.84 4.45 -6.59
C HIS A 103 13.13 5.55 -7.39
N THR A 104 13.77 6.02 -8.44
CA THR A 104 13.23 7.03 -9.36
C THR A 104 13.35 6.57 -10.80
N ALA A 105 12.54 7.16 -11.68
CA ALA A 105 12.63 7.02 -13.13
C ALA A 105 12.69 8.40 -13.79
N ARG A 106 13.03 8.44 -15.07
CA ARG A 106 13.07 9.67 -15.85
C ARG A 106 12.15 9.58 -17.07
N LEU A 107 11.37 10.64 -17.26
CA LEU A 107 10.63 10.88 -18.50
C LEU A 107 11.06 12.25 -19.05
N GLY A 108 11.88 12.24 -20.10
CA GLY A 108 12.52 13.46 -20.59
C GLY A 108 13.40 14.12 -19.53
N ALA A 109 13.13 15.39 -19.24
CA ALA A 109 13.83 16.16 -18.20
C ALA A 109 13.24 15.93 -16.78
N SER A 110 12.08 15.30 -16.67
CA SER A 110 11.38 15.11 -15.40
C SER A 110 11.83 13.84 -14.70
N ILE A 111 11.87 13.90 -13.37
CA ILE A 111 12.15 12.76 -12.50
C ILE A 111 10.87 12.43 -11.76
N VAL A 112 10.53 11.15 -11.70
CA VAL A 112 9.36 10.63 -11.02
C VAL A 112 9.77 9.66 -9.91
N LYS A 113 9.05 9.70 -8.81
CA LYS A 113 9.17 8.74 -7.72
C LYS A 113 8.56 7.42 -8.16
N VAL A 114 9.33 6.34 -8.06
CA VAL A 114 8.88 5.00 -8.43
C VAL A 114 8.42 4.25 -7.20
N ALA A 115 9.31 4.07 -6.23
CA ALA A 115 9.02 3.42 -4.96
C ALA A 115 10.11 3.69 -3.92
N GLN A 116 9.75 3.63 -2.65
CA GLN A 116 10.67 3.50 -1.54
C GLN A 116 10.78 2.03 -1.15
N GLN A 117 11.98 1.48 -1.18
CA GLN A 117 12.23 0.13 -0.66
C GLN A 117 12.34 0.16 0.87
N LEU A 118 11.68 -0.79 1.51
CA LEU A 118 11.83 -1.13 2.93
C LEU A 118 12.09 -2.63 3.05
N ILE A 119 12.93 -3.01 4.00
CA ILE A 119 13.24 -4.41 4.28
C ILE A 119 12.67 -4.72 5.66
N ILE A 120 11.73 -5.65 5.71
CA ILE A 120 11.12 -6.11 6.95
C ILE A 120 11.78 -7.42 7.39
N VAL A 121 12.18 -7.43 8.65
CA VAL A 121 12.63 -8.65 9.33
C VAL A 121 11.67 -8.91 10.49
N ILE A 122 11.06 -10.09 10.51
CA ILE A 122 10.16 -10.48 11.57
C ILE A 122 10.99 -10.94 12.76
N ASN A 123 10.77 -10.34 13.94
CA ASN A 123 11.54 -10.63 15.15
C ASN A 123 11.38 -12.11 15.53
N GLY A 124 12.48 -12.74 15.91
CA GLY A 124 12.52 -14.20 16.18
C GLY A 124 12.61 -15.08 14.92
N ASP A 125 12.60 -14.49 13.72
CA ASP A 125 12.75 -15.22 12.46
C ASP A 125 13.65 -14.45 11.46
N ALA A 126 14.93 -14.39 11.76
CA ALA A 126 15.93 -13.72 10.94
C ALA A 126 16.05 -14.28 9.50
N SER A 127 15.49 -15.47 9.25
CA SER A 127 15.46 -16.07 7.90
C SER A 127 14.36 -15.48 7.02
N SER A 128 13.38 -14.74 7.59
CA SER A 128 12.25 -14.17 6.89
C SER A 128 12.49 -12.70 6.59
N VAL A 129 13.18 -12.47 5.48
CA VAL A 129 13.40 -11.12 4.93
C VAL A 129 12.36 -10.85 3.86
N ILE A 130 11.57 -9.79 4.06
CA ILE A 130 10.52 -9.37 3.13
C ILE A 130 10.89 -8.00 2.55
N ASN A 131 11.00 -7.91 1.24
CA ASN A 131 11.24 -6.65 0.55
C ASN A 131 9.89 -6.00 0.23
N ILE A 132 9.62 -4.84 0.83
CA ILE A 132 8.43 -4.04 0.56
C ILE A 132 8.83 -2.83 -0.27
N PHE A 133 8.07 -2.55 -1.33
CA PHE A 133 8.21 -1.36 -2.16
C PHE A 133 6.94 -0.53 -2.03
N VAL A 134 7.08 0.64 -1.42
CA VAL A 134 5.97 1.58 -1.18
C VAL A 134 5.97 2.62 -2.30
N SER A 135 4.84 2.74 -3.01
CA SER A 135 4.67 3.62 -4.17
C SER A 135 3.55 4.64 -3.93
N HIS A 136 3.75 5.85 -4.47
CA HIS A 136 2.69 6.83 -4.69
C HIS A 136 2.95 7.46 -6.05
N TRP A 137 2.22 6.99 -7.07
CA TRP A 137 2.44 7.40 -8.46
C TRP A 137 1.64 8.65 -8.84
N PRO A 138 2.02 9.33 -9.93
CA PRO A 138 1.37 10.56 -10.35
C PRO A 138 -0.13 10.39 -10.61
N SER A 139 -0.93 11.28 -10.00
CA SER A 139 -2.38 11.31 -10.15
C SER A 139 -2.80 11.49 -11.62
N GLN A 140 -3.90 10.83 -12.00
CA GLN A 140 -4.53 10.93 -13.32
C GLN A 140 -5.00 12.34 -13.70
N LEU A 141 -5.02 13.29 -12.74
CA LEU A 141 -5.40 14.68 -13.00
C LEU A 141 -4.35 15.48 -13.78
N ARG A 142 -3.12 14.99 -13.87
CA ARG A 142 -2.04 15.66 -14.61
C ARG A 142 -2.12 15.34 -16.11
N LYS A 143 -1.87 16.31 -16.96
CA LYS A 143 -1.57 16.05 -18.37
C LYS A 143 -0.35 15.12 -18.44
N ILE A 144 -0.32 14.17 -19.36
CA ILE A 144 0.76 13.16 -19.52
C ILE A 144 0.97 12.25 -18.30
N ALA A 145 -0.03 12.13 -17.39
CA ALA A 145 0.11 11.27 -16.21
C ALA A 145 0.30 9.79 -16.58
N ASP A 146 -0.31 9.35 -17.68
CA ASP A 146 -0.20 7.96 -18.16
C ASP A 146 1.24 7.61 -18.54
N ASP A 147 1.96 8.52 -19.23
CA ASP A 147 3.37 8.31 -19.58
C ASP A 147 4.25 8.21 -18.32
N PHE A 148 3.96 9.03 -17.31
CA PHE A 148 4.68 8.98 -16.04
C PHE A 148 4.43 7.67 -15.29
N ARG A 149 3.18 7.18 -15.21
CA ARG A 149 2.86 5.90 -14.59
C ARG A 149 3.45 4.72 -15.36
N ASP A 150 3.47 4.81 -16.68
CA ASP A 150 4.13 3.83 -17.54
C ASP A 150 5.64 3.74 -17.23
N GLU A 151 6.34 4.87 -17.10
CA GLU A 151 7.75 4.90 -16.70
C GLU A 151 7.97 4.44 -15.25
N CYS A 152 7.07 4.79 -14.32
CA CYS A 152 7.12 4.29 -12.94
C CYS A 152 7.02 2.76 -12.91
N SER A 153 6.07 2.20 -13.65
CA SER A 153 5.84 0.74 -13.69
C SER A 153 7.01 -0.02 -14.30
N LYS A 154 7.55 0.45 -15.41
CA LYS A 154 8.77 -0.12 -16.02
C LYS A 154 9.98 0.00 -15.09
N GLY A 155 10.12 1.15 -14.43
CA GLY A 155 11.16 1.38 -13.43
C GLY A 155 11.05 0.41 -12.27
N LEU A 156 9.85 0.29 -11.67
CA LEU A 156 9.62 -0.62 -10.55
C LEU A 156 9.90 -2.06 -10.95
N ARG A 157 9.43 -2.52 -12.13
CA ARG A 157 9.70 -3.87 -12.61
C ARG A 157 11.20 -4.16 -12.68
N ARG A 158 12.01 -3.26 -13.27
CA ARG A 158 13.47 -3.40 -13.35
C ARG A 158 14.13 -3.53 -11.97
N TYR A 159 13.64 -2.78 -10.97
CA TYR A 159 14.21 -2.82 -9.62
C TYR A 159 13.88 -4.11 -8.87
N ILE A 160 12.66 -4.63 -9.03
CA ILE A 160 12.21 -5.82 -8.31
C ILE A 160 12.64 -7.14 -8.99
N GLU A 161 12.98 -7.12 -10.28
CA GLU A 161 13.22 -8.32 -11.08
C GLU A 161 14.27 -9.23 -10.45
N ARG A 162 15.41 -8.67 -10.04
CA ARG A 162 16.49 -9.42 -9.38
C ARG A 162 16.07 -10.13 -8.09
N PHE A 163 15.14 -9.53 -7.35
CA PHE A 163 14.62 -10.12 -6.11
C PHE A 163 13.67 -11.29 -6.43
N ILE A 164 12.81 -11.12 -7.43
CA ILE A 164 11.86 -12.13 -7.87
C ILE A 164 12.58 -13.33 -8.47
N GLU A 165 13.53 -13.10 -9.37
CA GLU A 165 14.37 -14.16 -9.96
C GLU A 165 15.20 -14.91 -8.92
N GLY A 166 15.65 -14.19 -7.88
CA GLY A 166 16.36 -14.77 -6.73
C GLY A 166 15.46 -15.48 -5.71
N GLY A 167 14.18 -15.66 -5.99
CA GLY A 167 13.24 -16.36 -5.11
C GLY A 167 12.90 -15.61 -3.82
N GLN A 168 13.16 -14.29 -3.77
CA GLN A 168 12.92 -13.49 -2.56
C GLN A 168 11.45 -13.08 -2.44
N LEU A 169 11.03 -12.86 -1.19
CA LEU A 169 9.70 -12.38 -0.86
C LEU A 169 9.61 -10.88 -1.17
N VAL A 170 8.75 -10.52 -2.14
CA VAL A 170 8.55 -9.14 -2.58
C VAL A 170 7.07 -8.77 -2.44
N ILE A 171 6.80 -7.66 -1.79
CA ILE A 171 5.48 -7.05 -1.68
C ILE A 171 5.57 -5.64 -2.27
N LEU A 172 4.68 -5.33 -3.19
CA LEU A 172 4.48 -3.99 -3.71
C LEU A 172 3.20 -3.44 -3.08
N MET A 173 3.25 -2.24 -2.51
CA MET A 173 2.05 -1.59 -1.97
C MET A 173 2.06 -0.11 -2.29
N GLY A 174 0.90 0.47 -2.52
CA GLY A 174 0.83 1.89 -2.79
C GLY A 174 -0.46 2.35 -3.43
N ASP A 175 -0.56 3.66 -3.58
CA ASP A 175 -1.46 4.34 -4.48
C ASP A 175 -0.79 4.43 -5.85
N TYR A 176 -1.23 3.56 -6.76
CA TYR A 176 -0.70 3.51 -8.12
C TYR A 176 -1.39 4.50 -9.05
N ASN A 177 -2.49 5.12 -8.60
CA ASN A 177 -3.35 5.97 -9.43
C ASN A 177 -3.80 5.29 -10.74
N ASP A 178 -3.83 3.96 -10.73
CA ASP A 178 -4.17 3.11 -11.87
C ASP A 178 -4.93 1.86 -11.42
N GLU A 179 -5.82 1.40 -12.27
CA GLU A 179 -6.63 0.20 -12.01
C GLU A 179 -5.81 -1.08 -12.16
N PRO A 180 -6.16 -2.19 -11.49
CA PRO A 180 -5.43 -3.47 -11.58
C PRO A 180 -5.24 -4.00 -13.01
N TYR A 181 -6.16 -3.68 -13.93
CA TYR A 181 -6.12 -4.11 -15.32
C TYR A 181 -5.35 -3.15 -16.25
N SER A 182 -4.86 -2.02 -15.74
CA SER A 182 -4.14 -1.03 -16.54
C SER A 182 -2.83 -1.58 -17.11
N GLN A 183 -2.36 -0.96 -18.19
CA GLN A 183 -1.09 -1.35 -18.82
C GLN A 183 0.07 -1.31 -17.83
N SER A 184 0.11 -0.31 -16.97
CA SER A 184 1.16 -0.13 -15.97
C SER A 184 1.26 -1.32 -15.02
N LEU A 185 0.14 -1.83 -14.50
CA LEU A 185 0.10 -2.89 -13.51
C LEU A 185 0.05 -4.28 -14.17
N PHE A 186 -0.89 -4.50 -15.08
CA PHE A 186 -1.05 -5.81 -15.69
C PHE A 186 0.10 -6.17 -16.64
N LYS A 187 0.49 -5.24 -17.55
CA LYS A 187 1.48 -5.52 -18.58
C LYS A 187 2.92 -5.28 -18.12
N ASN A 188 3.19 -4.11 -17.50
CA ASN A 188 4.57 -3.74 -17.17
C ASN A 188 5.03 -4.36 -15.86
N ILE A 189 4.24 -4.28 -14.78
CA ILE A 189 4.51 -4.95 -13.50
C ILE A 189 4.31 -6.46 -13.61
N ARG A 190 3.46 -6.93 -14.55
CA ARG A 190 3.06 -8.33 -14.71
C ARG A 190 2.28 -8.84 -13.50
N ALA A 191 1.34 -8.01 -13.01
CA ALA A 191 0.47 -8.33 -11.88
C ALA A 191 -0.89 -8.82 -12.38
N THR A 192 -1.30 -10.01 -11.97
CA THR A 192 -2.55 -10.66 -12.39
C THR A 192 -3.30 -11.25 -11.20
N ASN A 193 -4.59 -11.50 -11.35
CA ASN A 193 -5.41 -12.28 -10.40
C ASN A 193 -5.47 -13.77 -10.75
N ASP A 194 -4.85 -14.21 -11.83
CA ASP A 194 -4.81 -15.61 -12.22
C ASP A 194 -3.74 -16.37 -11.41
N ARG A 195 -4.19 -17.06 -10.36
CA ARG A 195 -3.32 -17.85 -9.49
C ARG A 195 -2.60 -18.97 -10.24
N ALA A 196 -3.27 -19.60 -11.21
CA ALA A 196 -2.69 -20.72 -11.96
C ALA A 196 -1.53 -20.23 -12.82
N LEU A 197 -1.69 -19.07 -13.47
CA LEU A 197 -0.64 -18.43 -14.24
C LEU A 197 0.55 -18.04 -13.35
N VAL A 198 0.30 -17.43 -12.19
CA VAL A 198 1.38 -17.06 -11.26
C VAL A 198 2.11 -18.29 -10.73
N LEU A 199 1.39 -19.40 -10.45
CA LEU A 199 2.00 -20.64 -9.98
C LEU A 199 2.83 -21.35 -11.06
N SER A 200 2.47 -21.21 -12.33
CA SER A 200 3.23 -21.77 -13.44
C SER A 200 4.55 -21.03 -13.69
N GLU A 201 4.58 -19.73 -13.44
CA GLU A 201 5.74 -18.86 -13.67
C GLU A 201 5.96 -17.88 -12.51
N PRO A 202 6.30 -18.38 -11.28
CA PRO A 202 6.37 -17.56 -10.07
C PRO A 202 7.49 -16.52 -10.08
N ASN A 203 8.49 -16.68 -10.92
CA ASN A 203 9.59 -15.74 -11.13
C ASN A 203 9.27 -14.65 -12.17
N PHE A 204 8.11 -14.77 -12.84
CA PHE A 204 7.71 -13.85 -13.91
C PHE A 204 6.46 -13.05 -13.54
N TRP A 205 5.43 -13.69 -13.01
CA TRP A 205 4.16 -13.08 -12.66
C TRP A 205 4.08 -12.75 -11.17
N LEU A 206 3.40 -11.64 -10.87
CA LEU A 206 3.00 -11.27 -9.52
C LEU A 206 1.50 -11.47 -9.36
N TYR A 207 1.07 -11.73 -8.12
CA TYR A 207 -0.33 -11.92 -7.78
C TYR A 207 -0.93 -10.63 -7.19
N ASN A 208 -2.03 -10.19 -7.78
CA ASN A 208 -2.77 -9.02 -7.33
C ASN A 208 -4.19 -9.42 -6.87
N PRO A 209 -4.43 -9.57 -5.56
CA PRO A 209 -5.76 -9.92 -5.04
C PRO A 209 -6.78 -8.77 -5.12
N TYR A 210 -6.36 -7.54 -5.46
CA TYR A 210 -7.23 -6.35 -5.47
C TYR A 210 -8.14 -6.26 -6.70
N TRP A 211 -8.01 -7.16 -7.68
CA TRP A 211 -9.00 -7.33 -8.74
C TRP A 211 -10.41 -7.58 -8.19
N LYS A 212 -10.54 -8.19 -7.02
CA LYS A 212 -11.82 -8.38 -6.35
C LYS A 212 -12.48 -7.08 -5.89
N ALA A 213 -11.72 -6.02 -5.72
CA ALA A 213 -12.23 -4.70 -5.33
C ALA A 213 -12.83 -3.90 -6.51
N LEU A 214 -12.70 -4.40 -7.75
CA LEU A 214 -13.31 -3.79 -8.95
C LEU A 214 -14.83 -4.00 -9.02
N ALA A 215 -15.37 -4.94 -8.26
CA ALA A 215 -16.78 -5.27 -8.27
C ALA A 215 -17.45 -4.87 -6.96
N ALA A 216 -18.73 -4.53 -7.03
CA ALA A 216 -19.55 -4.31 -5.84
C ALA A 216 -19.53 -5.55 -4.94
N ARG A 217 -19.46 -5.34 -3.63
CA ARG A 217 -19.39 -6.42 -2.64
C ARG A 217 -20.68 -7.24 -2.53
N MET A 218 -21.82 -6.58 -2.80
CA MET A 218 -23.14 -7.18 -2.76
C MET A 218 -23.87 -6.97 -4.08
N PRO A 219 -24.79 -7.85 -4.46
CA PRO A 219 -25.65 -7.63 -5.61
C PRO A 219 -26.44 -6.33 -5.48
N PHE A 220 -26.72 -5.68 -6.61
CA PHE A 220 -27.51 -4.47 -6.66
C PHE A 220 -28.95 -4.75 -6.24
N THR A 221 -29.51 -3.93 -5.33
CA THR A 221 -30.93 -3.95 -4.99
C THR A 221 -31.59 -2.65 -5.43
N ILE A 222 -32.91 -2.67 -5.68
CA ILE A 222 -33.64 -1.51 -6.19
C ILE A 222 -33.65 -0.34 -5.20
N ASP A 223 -33.47 -0.63 -3.92
CA ASP A 223 -33.50 0.35 -2.83
C ASP A 223 -32.11 0.91 -2.50
N GLU A 224 -31.04 0.30 -3.02
CA GLU A 224 -29.66 0.75 -2.80
C GLU A 224 -29.22 1.70 -3.90
N GLN A 225 -28.98 2.94 -3.53
CA GLN A 225 -28.55 3.98 -4.46
C GLN A 225 -27.03 4.01 -4.70
N GLN A 226 -26.25 3.36 -3.86
CA GLN A 226 -24.78 3.37 -3.96
C GLN A 226 -24.17 2.04 -3.56
N HIS A 227 -23.19 1.57 -4.35
CA HIS A 227 -22.37 0.42 -4.06
C HIS A 227 -20.96 0.85 -3.73
N ASP A 228 -20.42 0.31 -2.65
CA ASP A 228 -19.02 0.49 -2.28
C ASP A 228 -18.18 -0.55 -2.99
N PHE A 229 -17.29 -0.11 -3.83
CA PHE A 229 -16.24 -0.93 -4.42
C PHE A 229 -14.98 -0.07 -4.59
N GLY A 230 -13.83 -0.68 -4.90
CA GLY A 230 -12.59 0.07 -5.04
C GLY A 230 -11.96 0.49 -3.71
N THR A 231 -11.01 1.39 -3.80
CA THR A 231 -10.19 1.90 -2.70
C THR A 231 -10.16 3.42 -2.62
N CYS A 232 -10.53 4.10 -3.69
CA CYS A 232 -10.55 5.55 -3.80
C CYS A 232 -11.91 6.05 -4.29
N TYR A 233 -12.45 7.11 -3.67
CA TYR A 233 -13.73 7.72 -4.02
C TYR A 233 -13.55 9.12 -4.59
N SER A 234 -13.89 9.31 -5.87
CA SER A 234 -13.85 10.61 -6.53
C SER A 234 -15.13 11.42 -6.22
N LYS A 235 -14.98 12.55 -5.54
CA LYS A 235 -16.07 13.46 -5.21
C LYS A 235 -16.49 14.36 -6.38
N SER A 236 -15.68 14.47 -7.43
CA SER A 236 -15.87 15.45 -8.51
C SER A 236 -16.84 15.03 -9.62
N GLY A 237 -17.30 13.79 -9.65
CA GLY A 237 -18.27 13.28 -10.63
C GLY A 237 -17.81 13.21 -12.10
N ASN A 238 -16.57 13.60 -12.40
CA ASN A 238 -16.02 13.60 -13.77
C ASN A 238 -15.45 12.25 -14.20
N ARG A 239 -15.51 11.26 -13.32
CA ARG A 239 -15.02 9.89 -13.49
C ARG A 239 -15.95 8.94 -12.77
N ASN A 240 -15.65 7.64 -12.81
CA ASN A 240 -16.24 6.69 -11.86
C ASN A 240 -16.01 7.21 -10.44
N HIS A 241 -17.04 7.16 -9.62
CA HIS A 241 -16.90 7.56 -8.22
C HIS A 241 -15.89 6.69 -7.50
N TRP A 242 -15.86 5.41 -7.78
CA TRP A 242 -14.96 4.43 -7.17
C TRP A 242 -13.90 3.96 -8.14
N SER A 243 -12.67 3.87 -7.67
CA SER A 243 -11.49 3.33 -8.38
C SER A 243 -10.68 2.44 -7.43
N THR A 244 -9.91 1.50 -7.97
CA THR A 244 -9.05 0.59 -7.20
C THR A 244 -7.60 1.00 -7.39
N PHE A 245 -7.21 2.13 -6.82
CA PHE A 245 -5.87 2.72 -6.98
C PHE A 245 -4.87 2.22 -5.93
N ASP A 246 -5.36 1.96 -4.71
CA ASP A 246 -4.54 1.44 -3.62
C ASP A 246 -4.54 -0.08 -3.67
N GLN A 247 -3.37 -0.67 -3.83
CA GLN A 247 -3.24 -2.11 -4.03
C GLN A 247 -2.02 -2.66 -3.30
N ILE A 248 -2.10 -3.92 -2.89
CA ILE A 248 -0.96 -4.71 -2.40
C ILE A 248 -0.80 -5.91 -3.33
N ILE A 249 0.38 -6.02 -3.94
CA ILE A 249 0.72 -7.01 -4.96
C ILE A 249 1.86 -7.88 -4.41
N PHE A 250 1.78 -9.16 -4.65
CA PHE A 250 2.67 -10.16 -4.05
C PHE A 250 3.49 -10.88 -5.13
N SER A 251 4.78 -11.14 -4.86
CA SER A 251 5.55 -12.05 -5.72
C SER A 251 4.94 -13.47 -5.69
N GLY A 252 5.12 -14.22 -6.76
CA GLY A 252 4.58 -15.57 -6.89
C GLY A 252 5.02 -16.53 -5.77
N HIS A 253 6.12 -16.22 -5.10
CA HIS A 253 6.64 -16.99 -3.98
C HIS A 253 5.70 -17.06 -2.77
N PHE A 254 4.79 -16.10 -2.61
CA PHE A 254 3.74 -16.15 -1.58
C PHE A 254 2.59 -17.10 -1.92
N LEU A 255 2.49 -17.57 -3.16
CA LEU A 255 1.49 -18.57 -3.57
C LEU A 255 2.08 -19.99 -3.63
N HIS A 256 3.39 -20.11 -3.70
CA HIS A 256 4.13 -21.35 -3.82
C HIS A 256 4.37 -22.00 -2.45
N CYS A 257 5.10 -23.13 -2.42
CA CYS A 257 5.40 -23.89 -1.20
C CYS A 257 6.48 -23.26 -0.29
N GLY A 258 6.68 -21.93 -0.33
CA GLY A 258 7.60 -21.20 0.53
C GLY A 258 7.21 -21.21 2.03
N PRO A 259 8.11 -20.72 2.90
CA PRO A 259 7.83 -20.65 4.35
C PRO A 259 6.71 -19.68 4.71
N TRP A 260 6.48 -18.69 3.85
CA TRP A 260 5.39 -17.71 3.99
C TRP A 260 4.41 -17.83 2.84
N TYR A 261 3.12 -17.69 3.11
CA TYR A 261 2.06 -17.74 2.10
C TYR A 261 1.04 -16.62 2.33
N LEU A 262 0.44 -16.16 1.24
CA LEU A 262 -0.64 -15.18 1.27
C LEU A 262 -1.90 -15.75 1.89
N LYS A 263 -2.41 -15.09 2.95
CA LYS A 263 -3.75 -15.35 3.52
C LYS A 263 -4.75 -14.39 2.87
N GLU A 264 -5.24 -14.80 1.71
CA GLU A 264 -6.09 -13.93 0.87
C GLU A 264 -7.42 -13.57 1.54
N SER A 265 -7.96 -14.43 2.41
CA SER A 265 -9.19 -14.15 3.17
C SER A 265 -9.05 -12.98 4.16
N SER A 266 -7.83 -12.65 4.56
CA SER A 266 -7.51 -11.53 5.46
C SER A 266 -6.83 -10.36 4.72
N THR A 267 -6.84 -10.38 3.37
CA THR A 267 -6.25 -9.35 2.51
C THR A 267 -7.36 -8.62 1.76
N GLY A 268 -7.36 -7.29 1.74
CA GLY A 268 -8.36 -6.50 1.04
C GLY A 268 -8.48 -5.07 1.55
N VAL A 269 -9.62 -4.46 1.28
CA VAL A 269 -9.94 -3.08 1.66
C VAL A 269 -10.50 -3.04 3.08
N VAL A 270 -10.04 -2.10 3.90
CA VAL A 270 -10.57 -1.86 5.24
C VAL A 270 -11.66 -0.80 5.15
N LEU A 271 -12.89 -1.23 5.39
CA LEU A 271 -14.06 -0.35 5.40
C LEU A 271 -14.76 -0.46 6.74
N THR A 272 -14.91 0.70 7.40
CA THR A 272 -15.80 0.88 8.55
C THR A 272 -16.89 1.88 8.16
N ASP A 273 -18.05 1.83 8.82
CA ASP A 273 -19.15 2.77 8.54
C ASP A 273 -18.70 4.23 8.70
N LYS A 274 -17.89 4.51 9.74
CA LYS A 274 -17.35 5.84 9.99
C LYS A 274 -16.45 6.31 8.84
N LEU A 275 -15.53 5.47 8.39
CA LEU A 275 -14.61 5.79 7.28
C LEU A 275 -15.38 5.98 5.97
N ARG A 276 -16.39 5.13 5.72
CA ARG A 276 -17.27 5.25 4.56
C ARG A 276 -17.99 6.60 4.51
N VAL A 277 -18.61 6.99 5.62
CA VAL A 277 -19.30 8.29 5.72
C VAL A 277 -18.34 9.44 5.49
N ALA A 278 -17.15 9.40 6.09
CA ALA A 278 -16.12 10.43 5.92
C ALA A 278 -15.63 10.54 4.46
N ILE A 279 -15.36 9.43 3.78
CA ILE A 279 -14.91 9.42 2.39
C ILE A 279 -15.97 9.98 1.43
N MET A 280 -17.24 9.69 1.69
CA MET A 280 -18.35 10.16 0.83
C MET A 280 -18.78 11.60 1.15
N ASP A 281 -18.41 12.15 2.30
CA ASP A 281 -18.69 13.54 2.64
C ASP A 281 -17.80 14.48 1.80
N SER A 282 -18.43 15.34 1.01
CA SER A 282 -17.75 16.33 0.17
C SER A 282 -16.89 17.34 0.95
N LYS A 283 -17.16 17.51 2.25
CA LYS A 283 -16.44 18.43 3.14
C LYS A 283 -15.26 17.74 3.85
N HIS A 284 -15.29 16.42 3.95
CA HIS A 284 -14.18 15.66 4.55
C HIS A 284 -13.03 15.55 3.57
N TYR A 285 -11.80 15.45 4.10
CA TYR A 285 -10.60 15.37 3.25
C TYR A 285 -10.23 13.95 2.81
N PHE A 286 -10.75 12.91 3.47
CA PHE A 286 -10.51 11.53 3.05
C PHE A 286 -11.18 11.23 1.72
N ASP A 287 -10.47 10.52 0.89
CA ASP A 287 -10.94 9.99 -0.39
C ASP A 287 -10.41 8.57 -0.68
N HIS A 288 -9.48 8.05 0.14
CA HIS A 288 -8.94 6.70 0.04
C HIS A 288 -9.25 5.87 1.29
N MET A 289 -9.46 4.56 1.07
CA MET A 289 -9.60 3.55 2.10
C MET A 289 -8.25 2.87 2.37
N PRO A 290 -7.93 2.52 3.63
CA PRO A 290 -6.78 1.67 3.90
C PRO A 290 -6.91 0.31 3.22
N VAL A 291 -5.80 -0.22 2.73
CA VAL A 291 -5.69 -1.58 2.20
C VAL A 291 -4.81 -2.41 3.12
N ILE A 292 -5.19 -3.67 3.32
CA ILE A 292 -4.55 -4.58 4.26
C ILE A 292 -4.08 -5.85 3.56
N GLY A 293 -2.86 -6.29 3.87
CA GLY A 293 -2.30 -7.56 3.45
C GLY A 293 -2.01 -8.45 4.65
N CYS A 294 -2.16 -9.75 4.47
CA CYS A 294 -1.85 -10.74 5.49
C CYS A 294 -1.08 -11.90 4.88
N ILE A 295 0.05 -12.24 5.48
CA ILE A 295 0.81 -13.44 5.16
C ILE A 295 0.98 -14.29 6.41
N CYS A 296 1.02 -15.62 6.22
CA CYS A 296 1.16 -16.59 7.30
C CYS A 296 2.43 -17.41 7.11
N LYS A 297 3.11 -17.67 8.20
CA LYS A 297 4.22 -18.63 8.23
C LYS A 297 3.68 -20.05 8.26
N ARG A 298 4.18 -20.94 7.40
CA ARG A 298 3.86 -22.36 7.45
C ARG A 298 4.50 -23.00 8.67
N GLU A 299 3.72 -23.77 9.39
CA GLU A 299 4.27 -24.66 10.41
C GLU A 299 4.99 -25.82 9.69
N VAL A 300 6.27 -25.96 9.94
CA VAL A 300 6.99 -27.17 9.55
C VAL A 300 6.47 -28.27 10.44
N LYS A 301 5.56 -29.11 9.93
CA LYS A 301 5.24 -30.37 10.61
C LYS A 301 6.53 -31.20 10.62
N ASN A 302 7.17 -31.32 11.77
CA ASN A 302 8.18 -32.34 11.99
C ASN A 302 7.48 -33.68 11.78
N VAL A 303 7.63 -34.25 10.59
CA VAL A 303 7.30 -35.64 10.37
C VAL A 303 8.42 -36.39 11.10
N SER A 304 8.12 -36.82 12.32
CA SER A 304 8.96 -37.81 13.03
C SER A 304 9.00 -39.05 12.12
N VAL A 305 10.18 -39.34 11.60
CA VAL A 305 10.48 -40.57 10.87
C VAL A 305 10.61 -41.72 11.87
#